data_188bb53d43072111b28721e514aded98
#
_entry.id   188bb53d43072111b28721e514aded98
#
_cell.length_a   1.000
_cell.length_b   1.000
_cell.length_c   1.000
_cell.angle_alpha   90.00
_cell.angle_beta   90.00
_cell.angle_gamma   90.00
#
_symmetry.space_group_name_H-M   'P 1'
#
loop_
_entity.id
_entity.type
_entity.pdbx_description
1 polymer ?
#
loop_
_entity_poly.entity_id
_entity_poly.type
_entity_poly.pdbx_seq_one_letter_code
_entity_poly.pdbx_strand_id
1 'polypeptide(L)'
;MQAAGEIKSIPERGISLSSCEKYGVTQKENRHFYPYADEEGNIVAAKVRDVQNKEFSVQGNWKEAVLFGQHLFSTGGKYVTVVEGELDALATFQMTGSQWPVVSIRNGAQSALKDCKASFEWLDSFDNVVVCFDNDEPGKKAAKEVAELFGNKAKVMKHSREYKDACDYLVSGRDKEFVNLWWKAEEYRPEGVVTVGDIMDRLLTPPAKGIPWCFDTLTKLTYGRRQGELYGFGAGVGIGKTDVFTQQIAYDIETLNEKVGVIYLEQNVVETAQRVVGKLDRKLYHIPDAGWSREEYISSIERLRNRQQLYMMEHFGAKDWQSVKNIIKYFAKAYDVKMIYLDHLTALSANEQDERRALDGIMADMASLAQSDGLIIHFVSHLTTPEGKAHEEGGRVLEKHFTGSRAIARWSHYMFGLERDKQHSDPVQRQTTTFRVLKDRFAGSATGERFGLRYDRDTGYLVECQLYEDEPL
;
A
#
# COMPACT_ATOMS: atom_id res chain seq x y z
N MET A 1 -2.30 -32.46 43.41
CA MET A 1 -3.73 -32.17 43.59
C MET A 1 -4.52 -33.31 42.93
N GLN A 2 -5.42 -34.02 43.66
CA GLN A 2 -6.25 -35.05 43.00
C GLN A 2 -7.42 -34.34 42.26
N ALA A 3 -7.57 -34.61 40.96
CA ALA A 3 -8.71 -34.11 40.22
C ALA A 3 -10.03 -34.67 40.75
N ALA A 4 -11.01 -33.81 41.00
CA ALA A 4 -12.32 -34.25 41.50
C ALA A 4 -13.14 -34.81 40.33
N GLY A 5 -13.69 -36.03 40.47
CA GLY A 5 -14.61 -36.62 39.50
C GLY A 5 -14.06 -37.84 38.77
N GLU A 6 -14.76 -38.29 37.75
CA GLU A 6 -14.43 -39.47 36.94
C GLU A 6 -14.01 -39.06 35.54
N ILE A 7 -13.11 -39.83 34.91
CA ILE A 7 -12.75 -39.64 33.53
C ILE A 7 -13.85 -40.27 32.66
N LYS A 8 -14.47 -39.44 31.78
CA LYS A 8 -15.53 -39.87 30.85
C LYS A 8 -15.32 -39.19 29.51
N SER A 9 -15.87 -39.77 28.45
CA SER A 9 -15.96 -39.10 27.16
C SER A 9 -16.83 -37.85 27.25
N ILE A 10 -16.68 -36.92 26.27
CA ILE A 10 -17.49 -35.71 26.17
C ILE A 10 -18.26 -35.80 24.83
N PRO A 11 -19.36 -36.60 24.78
CA PRO A 11 -20.05 -36.91 23.50
C PRO A 11 -20.62 -35.68 22.80
N GLU A 12 -21.09 -34.68 23.55
CA GLU A 12 -21.60 -33.40 23.00
C GLU A 12 -20.52 -32.57 22.30
N ARG A 13 -19.26 -32.93 22.47
CA ARG A 13 -18.10 -32.35 21.78
C ARG A 13 -17.38 -33.35 20.87
N GLY A 14 -17.90 -34.55 20.72
CA GLY A 14 -17.26 -35.62 19.95
C GLY A 14 -15.96 -36.15 20.52
N ILE A 15 -15.61 -35.77 21.77
CA ILE A 15 -14.33 -36.13 22.40
C ILE A 15 -14.41 -37.52 23.03
N SER A 16 -13.49 -38.38 22.63
CA SER A 16 -13.39 -39.78 23.08
C SER A 16 -12.91 -39.92 24.52
N LEU A 17 -13.20 -41.10 25.13
CA LEU A 17 -12.68 -41.45 26.44
C LEU A 17 -11.15 -41.45 26.45
N SER A 18 -10.52 -42.00 25.42
CA SER A 18 -9.05 -42.09 25.33
C SER A 18 -8.37 -40.70 25.30
N SER A 19 -8.99 -39.70 24.67
CA SER A 19 -8.47 -38.33 24.71
C SER A 19 -8.61 -37.72 26.11
N CYS A 20 -9.74 -37.96 26.80
CA CYS A 20 -9.92 -37.51 28.16
C CYS A 20 -8.94 -38.20 29.14
N GLU A 21 -8.68 -39.51 28.96
CA GLU A 21 -7.68 -40.26 29.74
C GLU A 21 -6.28 -39.72 29.54
N LYS A 22 -5.88 -39.46 28.27
CA LYS A 22 -4.56 -38.90 27.94
C LYS A 22 -4.30 -37.57 28.64
N TYR A 23 -5.31 -36.66 28.61
CA TYR A 23 -5.18 -35.34 29.22
C TYR A 23 -5.58 -35.25 30.69
N GLY A 24 -6.04 -36.35 31.29
CA GLY A 24 -6.48 -36.40 32.68
C GLY A 24 -7.72 -35.53 32.96
N VAL A 25 -8.57 -35.33 31.96
CA VAL A 25 -9.79 -34.53 32.11
C VAL A 25 -10.86 -35.31 32.84
N THR A 26 -11.33 -34.80 33.97
CA THR A 26 -12.37 -35.42 34.78
C THR A 26 -13.67 -34.64 34.77
N GLN A 27 -14.77 -35.33 35.06
CA GLN A 27 -16.12 -34.77 35.09
C GLN A 27 -16.79 -35.08 36.42
N LYS A 28 -17.43 -34.10 37.02
CA LYS A 28 -18.26 -34.24 38.18
C LYS A 28 -19.48 -33.33 38.06
N GLU A 29 -20.67 -33.93 38.12
CA GLU A 29 -21.91 -33.20 37.87
C GLU A 29 -21.88 -32.50 36.51
N ASN A 30 -22.14 -31.18 36.46
CA ASN A 30 -22.09 -30.36 35.26
C ASN A 30 -20.75 -29.64 35.08
N ARG A 31 -19.66 -30.18 35.65
CA ARG A 31 -18.36 -29.52 35.61
C ARG A 31 -17.30 -30.41 34.99
N HIS A 32 -16.48 -29.82 34.12
CA HIS A 32 -15.27 -30.42 33.60
C HIS A 32 -14.05 -29.82 34.33
N PHE A 33 -13.09 -30.66 34.68
CA PHE A 33 -11.85 -30.28 35.35
C PHE A 33 -10.67 -30.58 34.44
N TYR A 34 -9.92 -29.55 34.09
CA TYR A 34 -8.74 -29.62 33.24
C TYR A 34 -7.51 -29.44 34.12
N PRO A 35 -6.67 -30.49 34.29
CA PRO A 35 -5.48 -30.40 35.14
C PRO A 35 -4.37 -29.62 34.45
N TYR A 36 -3.72 -28.77 35.23
CA TYR A 36 -2.54 -28.01 34.78
C TYR A 36 -1.35 -28.38 35.65
N ALA A 37 -0.22 -28.60 35.00
CA ALA A 37 1.04 -28.95 35.65
C ALA A 37 2.01 -27.77 35.68
N ASP A 38 3.03 -27.86 36.51
CA ASP A 38 4.24 -27.05 36.45
C ASP A 38 5.24 -27.59 35.41
N GLU A 39 6.44 -26.99 35.32
CA GLU A 39 7.51 -27.43 34.41
C GLU A 39 8.05 -28.84 34.75
N GLU A 40 7.99 -29.25 36.01
CA GLU A 40 8.39 -30.57 36.48
C GLU A 40 7.31 -31.66 36.25
N GLY A 41 6.12 -31.27 35.78
CA GLY A 41 5.02 -32.20 35.51
C GLY A 41 4.10 -32.48 36.70
N ASN A 42 4.25 -31.78 37.81
CA ASN A 42 3.36 -31.93 38.97
C ASN A 42 2.05 -31.16 38.72
N ILE A 43 0.90 -31.77 39.01
CA ILE A 43 -0.39 -31.09 38.89
C ILE A 43 -0.53 -30.03 39.99
N VAL A 44 -0.43 -28.75 39.62
CA VAL A 44 -0.45 -27.61 40.54
C VAL A 44 -1.77 -26.86 40.54
N ALA A 45 -2.54 -26.95 39.44
CA ALA A 45 -3.83 -26.27 39.32
C ALA A 45 -4.84 -27.08 38.50
N ALA A 46 -6.09 -26.71 38.58
CA ALA A 46 -7.14 -27.18 37.70
C ALA A 46 -8.03 -26.00 37.23
N LYS A 47 -8.29 -25.91 35.93
CA LYS A 47 -9.31 -25.03 35.38
C LYS A 47 -10.64 -25.80 35.37
N VAL A 48 -11.67 -25.19 35.90
CA VAL A 48 -12.99 -25.82 36.03
C VAL A 48 -13.97 -25.07 35.14
N ARG A 49 -14.62 -25.81 34.26
CA ARG A 49 -15.67 -25.28 33.40
C ARG A 49 -17.03 -25.75 33.88
N ASP A 50 -17.90 -24.84 34.23
CA ASP A 50 -19.32 -25.12 34.39
C ASP A 50 -19.97 -25.22 33.00
N VAL A 51 -20.49 -26.39 32.64
CA VAL A 51 -21.00 -26.67 31.29
C VAL A 51 -22.31 -25.94 31.02
N GLN A 52 -23.15 -25.76 32.06
CA GLN A 52 -24.46 -25.10 31.93
C GLN A 52 -24.32 -23.58 31.78
N ASN A 53 -23.51 -22.97 32.62
CA ASN A 53 -23.37 -21.50 32.67
C ASN A 53 -22.25 -20.99 31.77
N LYS A 54 -21.42 -21.89 31.21
CA LYS A 54 -20.19 -21.58 30.43
C LYS A 54 -19.20 -20.70 31.19
N GLU A 55 -19.21 -20.80 32.52
CA GLU A 55 -18.28 -20.08 33.40
C GLU A 55 -17.04 -20.89 33.69
N PHE A 56 -15.93 -20.18 33.89
CA PHE A 56 -14.64 -20.77 34.24
C PHE A 56 -14.20 -20.29 35.62
N SER A 57 -13.63 -21.22 36.39
CA SER A 57 -12.93 -20.91 37.62
C SER A 57 -11.62 -21.67 37.68
N VAL A 58 -10.72 -21.24 38.54
CA VAL A 58 -9.40 -21.86 38.71
C VAL A 58 -9.21 -22.28 40.17
N GLN A 59 -8.66 -23.47 40.36
CA GLN A 59 -8.30 -24.04 41.66
C GLN A 59 -6.79 -24.30 41.70
N GLY A 60 -6.14 -24.09 42.84
CA GLY A 60 -4.70 -24.35 43.01
C GLY A 60 -3.79 -23.20 42.61
N ASN A 61 -2.52 -23.50 42.35
CA ASN A 61 -1.49 -22.51 42.05
C ASN A 61 -1.39 -22.23 40.54
N TRP A 62 -2.24 -21.31 40.03
CA TRP A 62 -2.29 -20.95 38.62
C TRP A 62 -1.02 -20.25 38.08
N LYS A 63 -0.21 -19.67 38.99
CA LYS A 63 1.00 -18.96 38.59
C LYS A 63 2.10 -19.87 38.10
N GLU A 64 2.17 -21.06 38.65
CA GLU A 64 3.17 -22.08 38.30
C GLU A 64 2.73 -22.94 37.10
N ALA A 65 1.44 -22.85 36.71
CA ALA A 65 0.91 -23.63 35.61
C ALA A 65 1.54 -23.25 34.26
N VAL A 66 2.01 -24.25 33.51
CA VAL A 66 2.42 -24.14 32.11
C VAL A 66 1.24 -24.32 31.15
N LEU A 67 1.48 -24.47 29.84
CA LEU A 67 0.41 -24.72 28.86
C LEU A 67 -0.35 -25.99 29.18
N PHE A 68 -1.66 -26.01 28.94
CA PHE A 68 -2.47 -27.21 29.13
C PHE A 68 -1.95 -28.38 28.30
N GLY A 69 -1.71 -29.49 28.89
CA GLY A 69 -1.20 -30.70 28.26
C GLY A 69 0.32 -30.72 27.99
N GLN A 70 1.07 -29.66 28.28
CA GLN A 70 2.52 -29.60 28.06
C GLN A 70 3.28 -30.74 28.74
N HIS A 71 2.96 -31.06 29.98
CA HIS A 71 3.59 -32.10 30.78
C HIS A 71 3.38 -33.52 30.23
N LEU A 72 2.47 -33.73 29.30
CA LEU A 72 2.14 -35.05 28.72
C LEU A 72 3.11 -35.46 27.61
N PHE A 73 3.95 -34.54 27.17
CA PHE A 73 4.82 -34.73 26.03
C PHE A 73 6.26 -34.33 26.38
N SER A 74 7.21 -35.12 25.91
CA SER A 74 8.63 -34.79 26.07
C SER A 74 9.01 -33.60 25.17
N THR A 75 10.11 -32.93 25.52
CA THR A 75 10.72 -31.87 24.71
C THR A 75 11.22 -32.44 23.39
N GLY A 76 11.11 -31.63 22.31
CA GLY A 76 11.56 -31.96 20.97
C GLY A 76 10.60 -32.82 20.18
N GLY A 77 10.75 -32.80 18.86
CA GLY A 77 9.94 -33.55 17.94
C GLY A 77 9.62 -32.76 16.69
N LYS A 78 8.93 -33.40 15.76
CA LYS A 78 8.68 -32.81 14.45
C LYS A 78 7.60 -31.74 14.44
N TYR A 79 6.55 -31.93 15.25
CA TYR A 79 5.41 -31.00 15.31
C TYR A 79 4.91 -30.86 16.75
N VAL A 80 4.53 -29.65 17.13
CA VAL A 80 3.66 -29.34 18.24
C VAL A 80 2.54 -28.43 17.77
N THR A 81 1.32 -28.63 18.26
CA THR A 81 0.18 -27.75 17.93
C THR A 81 -0.21 -26.94 19.16
N VAL A 82 -0.38 -25.64 18.99
CA VAL A 82 -0.91 -24.73 20.00
C VAL A 82 -2.31 -24.30 19.60
N VAL A 83 -3.29 -24.56 20.46
CA VAL A 83 -4.69 -24.18 20.27
C VAL A 83 -5.16 -23.22 21.35
N GLU A 84 -6.37 -22.66 21.21
CA GLU A 84 -6.87 -21.65 22.15
C GLU A 84 -7.51 -22.24 23.41
N GLY A 85 -8.22 -23.34 23.29
CA GLY A 85 -9.00 -23.96 24.38
C GLY A 85 -8.60 -25.41 24.72
N GLU A 86 -8.91 -25.82 25.92
CA GLU A 86 -8.62 -27.21 26.39
C GLU A 86 -9.37 -28.26 25.57
N LEU A 87 -10.64 -27.97 25.22
CA LEU A 87 -11.45 -28.89 24.39
C LEU A 87 -10.88 -28.97 22.96
N ASP A 88 -10.37 -27.87 22.42
CA ASP A 88 -9.72 -27.85 21.11
C ASP A 88 -8.40 -28.64 21.12
N ALA A 89 -7.70 -28.67 22.26
CA ALA A 89 -6.52 -29.49 22.40
C ALA A 89 -6.88 -30.99 22.33
N LEU A 90 -7.93 -31.42 23.03
CA LEU A 90 -8.39 -32.81 22.97
C LEU A 90 -8.91 -33.17 21.58
N ALA A 91 -9.69 -32.28 20.95
CA ALA A 91 -10.25 -32.50 19.62
C ALA A 91 -9.15 -32.59 18.56
N THR A 92 -8.20 -31.66 18.59
CA THR A 92 -7.05 -31.64 17.67
C THR A 92 -6.18 -32.87 17.84
N PHE A 93 -5.86 -33.25 19.08
CA PHE A 93 -5.10 -34.44 19.36
C PHE A 93 -5.78 -35.69 18.81
N GLN A 94 -7.09 -35.84 19.04
CA GLN A 94 -7.89 -36.95 18.53
C GLN A 94 -7.89 -36.99 16.99
N MET A 95 -8.19 -35.88 16.32
CA MET A 95 -8.26 -35.79 14.87
C MET A 95 -6.92 -36.04 14.18
N THR A 96 -5.81 -35.61 14.80
CA THR A 96 -4.46 -35.86 14.28
C THR A 96 -3.92 -37.26 14.59
N GLY A 97 -4.80 -38.16 14.98
CA GLY A 97 -4.49 -39.60 15.21
C GLY A 97 -3.79 -39.85 16.53
N SER A 98 -3.89 -38.95 17.52
CA SER A 98 -3.26 -39.05 18.85
C SER A 98 -1.73 -39.22 18.81
N GLN A 99 -1.12 -38.69 17.75
CA GLN A 99 0.30 -38.88 17.44
C GLN A 99 1.16 -37.69 17.82
N TRP A 100 0.66 -36.46 17.53
CA TRP A 100 1.44 -35.25 17.70
C TRP A 100 1.08 -34.50 18.99
N PRO A 101 2.05 -33.87 19.67
CA PRO A 101 1.79 -33.01 20.81
C PRO A 101 0.80 -31.89 20.47
N VAL A 102 -0.22 -31.73 21.33
CA VAL A 102 -1.16 -30.63 21.24
C VAL A 102 -1.31 -29.99 22.61
N VAL A 103 -1.18 -28.69 22.69
CA VAL A 103 -1.30 -27.92 23.93
C VAL A 103 -2.25 -26.77 23.76
N SER A 104 -2.89 -26.28 24.81
CA SER A 104 -3.63 -25.03 24.73
C SER A 104 -3.05 -23.94 25.61
N ILE A 105 -3.30 -22.69 25.19
CA ILE A 105 -3.02 -21.51 26.02
C ILE A 105 -3.98 -21.47 27.21
N ARG A 106 -3.59 -20.71 28.27
CA ARG A 106 -4.29 -20.80 29.57
C ARG A 106 -5.57 -19.96 29.64
N ASN A 107 -5.58 -18.79 29.06
CA ASN A 107 -6.64 -17.77 29.23
C ASN A 107 -7.19 -17.18 27.94
N GLY A 108 -7.23 -17.93 26.84
CA GLY A 108 -7.74 -17.49 25.54
C GLY A 108 -6.81 -16.53 24.79
N ALA A 109 -7.23 -16.08 23.60
CA ALA A 109 -6.43 -15.35 22.64
C ALA A 109 -5.62 -14.16 23.21
N GLN A 110 -6.19 -13.41 24.15
CA GLN A 110 -5.52 -12.23 24.74
C GLN A 110 -4.24 -12.57 25.54
N SER A 111 -4.13 -13.78 26.04
CA SER A 111 -2.95 -14.24 26.80
C SER A 111 -1.96 -15.04 25.95
N ALA A 112 -2.31 -15.38 24.72
CA ALA A 112 -1.59 -16.30 23.85
C ALA A 112 -0.08 -16.02 23.76
N LEU A 113 0.29 -14.79 23.41
CA LEU A 113 1.69 -14.40 23.31
C LEU A 113 2.44 -14.53 24.64
N LYS A 114 1.79 -14.16 25.76
CA LYS A 114 2.38 -14.26 27.10
C LYS A 114 2.59 -15.72 27.50
N ASP A 115 1.60 -16.56 27.28
CA ASP A 115 1.64 -17.98 27.64
C ASP A 115 2.67 -18.73 26.77
N CYS A 116 2.72 -18.46 25.47
CA CYS A 116 3.74 -19.03 24.57
C CYS A 116 5.16 -18.54 24.89
N LYS A 117 5.33 -17.27 25.30
CA LYS A 117 6.64 -16.78 25.77
C LYS A 117 7.09 -17.46 27.04
N ALA A 118 6.19 -17.75 27.99
CA ALA A 118 6.52 -18.45 29.23
C ALA A 118 6.96 -19.90 28.96
N SER A 119 6.43 -20.56 27.93
CA SER A 119 6.80 -21.92 27.51
C SER A 119 7.68 -21.95 26.26
N PHE A 120 8.41 -20.85 25.97
CA PHE A 120 9.14 -20.68 24.71
C PHE A 120 10.16 -21.80 24.48
N GLU A 121 11.01 -22.12 25.46
CA GLU A 121 12.06 -23.12 25.29
C GLU A 121 11.48 -24.50 24.95
N TRP A 122 10.37 -24.86 25.59
CA TRP A 122 9.68 -26.11 25.30
C TRP A 122 9.07 -26.12 23.90
N LEU A 123 8.35 -25.08 23.51
CA LEU A 123 7.74 -24.95 22.16
C LEU A 123 8.79 -24.88 21.07
N ASP A 124 9.87 -24.12 21.27
CA ASP A 124 10.96 -23.97 20.30
C ASP A 124 11.83 -25.24 20.14
N SER A 125 11.70 -26.20 21.07
CA SER A 125 12.38 -27.50 20.92
C SER A 125 11.84 -28.35 19.75
N PHE A 126 10.67 -28.02 19.21
CA PHE A 126 10.08 -28.71 18.06
C PHE A 126 10.54 -28.09 16.73
N ASP A 127 10.55 -28.93 15.67
CA ASP A 127 10.89 -28.45 14.33
C ASP A 127 9.82 -27.52 13.75
N ASN A 128 8.54 -27.76 14.10
CA ASN A 128 7.39 -26.97 13.62
C ASN A 128 6.42 -26.71 14.77
N VAL A 129 6.01 -25.45 14.93
CA VAL A 129 4.97 -24.99 15.85
C VAL A 129 3.72 -24.62 15.03
N VAL A 130 2.71 -25.50 15.06
CA VAL A 130 1.45 -25.25 14.35
C VAL A 130 0.53 -24.43 15.25
N VAL A 131 0.21 -23.22 14.85
CA VAL A 131 -0.73 -22.33 15.54
C VAL A 131 -2.11 -22.52 14.96
N CYS A 132 -3.04 -23.04 15.76
CA CYS A 132 -4.41 -23.39 15.37
C CYS A 132 -5.40 -22.73 16.34
N PHE A 133 -5.55 -21.40 16.22
CA PHE A 133 -6.46 -20.60 17.05
C PHE A 133 -7.81 -20.39 16.36
N ASP A 134 -8.79 -19.89 17.12
CA ASP A 134 -10.15 -19.67 16.66
C ASP A 134 -10.20 -18.78 15.39
N ASN A 135 -11.17 -19.04 14.52
CA ASN A 135 -11.39 -18.30 13.25
C ASN A 135 -12.15 -16.98 13.47
N ASP A 136 -11.89 -16.28 14.57
CA ASP A 136 -12.41 -14.95 14.83
C ASP A 136 -11.27 -13.91 14.85
N GLU A 137 -11.60 -12.62 14.90
CA GLU A 137 -10.58 -11.56 14.82
C GLU A 137 -9.56 -11.61 15.98
N PRO A 138 -9.96 -11.86 17.26
CA PRO A 138 -8.99 -12.05 18.34
C PRO A 138 -8.06 -13.23 18.11
N GLY A 139 -8.59 -14.39 17.69
CA GLY A 139 -7.82 -15.60 17.41
C GLY A 139 -6.81 -15.39 16.27
N LYS A 140 -7.21 -14.76 15.17
CA LYS A 140 -6.33 -14.43 14.04
C LYS A 140 -5.19 -13.50 14.44
N LYS A 141 -5.49 -12.48 15.24
CA LYS A 141 -4.47 -11.57 15.77
C LYS A 141 -3.48 -12.30 16.67
N ALA A 142 -3.97 -13.09 17.60
CA ALA A 142 -3.14 -13.87 18.49
C ALA A 142 -2.29 -14.90 17.73
N ALA A 143 -2.85 -15.55 16.71
CA ALA A 143 -2.11 -16.47 15.84
C ALA A 143 -0.93 -15.79 15.15
N LYS A 144 -1.12 -14.57 14.65
CA LYS A 144 -0.05 -13.77 14.04
C LYS A 144 1.05 -13.45 15.07
N GLU A 145 0.67 -12.96 16.26
CA GLU A 145 1.62 -12.59 17.31
C GLU A 145 2.44 -13.78 17.81
N VAL A 146 1.80 -14.96 17.97
CA VAL A 146 2.49 -16.20 18.38
C VAL A 146 3.37 -16.72 17.24
N ALA A 147 2.92 -16.63 15.98
CA ALA A 147 3.72 -17.05 14.84
C ALA A 147 4.97 -16.18 14.67
N GLU A 148 4.87 -14.87 14.91
CA GLU A 148 6.03 -13.97 14.95
C GLU A 148 7.10 -14.40 15.96
N LEU A 149 6.69 -14.96 17.09
CA LEU A 149 7.60 -15.43 18.14
C LEU A 149 8.49 -16.59 17.67
N PHE A 150 7.94 -17.52 16.85
CA PHE A 150 8.65 -18.73 16.40
C PHE A 150 9.22 -18.60 14.98
N GLY A 151 8.91 -17.53 14.25
CA GLY A 151 9.47 -17.22 12.94
C GLY A 151 9.26 -18.36 11.93
N ASN A 152 10.35 -18.87 11.36
CA ASN A 152 10.34 -19.91 10.33
C ASN A 152 9.86 -21.30 10.79
N LYS A 153 9.80 -21.54 12.10
CA LYS A 153 9.21 -22.76 12.67
C LYS A 153 7.68 -22.69 12.77
N ALA A 154 7.14 -21.48 12.78
CA ALA A 154 5.71 -21.26 12.91
C ALA A 154 4.94 -21.63 11.63
N LYS A 155 3.86 -22.37 11.80
CA LYS A 155 2.87 -22.65 10.76
C LYS A 155 1.50 -22.24 11.25
N VAL A 156 0.81 -21.43 10.49
CA VAL A 156 -0.53 -20.96 10.85
C VAL A 156 -1.58 -21.76 10.09
N MET A 157 -2.43 -22.47 10.82
CA MET A 157 -3.55 -23.18 10.23
C MET A 157 -4.70 -22.19 9.98
N LYS A 158 -5.25 -22.23 8.78
CA LYS A 158 -6.44 -21.45 8.40
C LYS A 158 -7.66 -22.36 8.39
N HIS A 159 -8.61 -22.07 9.26
CA HIS A 159 -9.90 -22.77 9.26
C HIS A 159 -10.73 -22.43 8.01
N SER A 160 -11.59 -23.37 7.57
CA SER A 160 -12.63 -23.04 6.59
C SER A 160 -13.65 -22.07 7.19
N ARG A 161 -14.35 -21.32 6.32
CA ARG A 161 -15.26 -20.25 6.78
C ARG A 161 -16.40 -20.72 7.67
N GLU A 162 -16.76 -22.00 7.57
CA GLU A 162 -17.91 -22.61 8.22
C GLU A 162 -17.65 -22.98 9.68
N TYR A 163 -16.36 -23.14 10.08
CA TYR A 163 -15.97 -23.64 11.39
C TYR A 163 -15.14 -22.60 12.14
N LYS A 164 -15.47 -22.45 13.42
CA LYS A 164 -14.80 -21.49 14.29
C LYS A 164 -13.51 -22.08 14.91
N ASP A 165 -13.60 -23.29 15.41
CA ASP A 165 -12.57 -23.95 16.21
C ASP A 165 -12.42 -25.44 15.84
N ALA A 166 -11.47 -26.12 16.47
CA ALA A 166 -11.20 -27.55 16.23
C ALA A 166 -12.39 -28.46 16.64
N CYS A 167 -13.10 -28.10 17.70
CA CYS A 167 -14.26 -28.86 18.16
C CYS A 167 -15.39 -28.86 17.13
N ASP A 168 -15.59 -27.76 16.40
CA ASP A 168 -16.64 -27.66 15.38
C ASP A 168 -16.47 -28.72 14.29
N TYR A 169 -15.23 -28.97 13.85
CA TYR A 169 -14.94 -30.03 12.86
C TYR A 169 -15.26 -31.42 13.41
N LEU A 170 -14.85 -31.66 14.64
CA LEU A 170 -15.06 -32.96 15.27
C LEU A 170 -16.55 -33.27 15.46
N VAL A 171 -17.33 -32.31 15.98
CA VAL A 171 -18.78 -32.43 16.14
C VAL A 171 -19.50 -32.60 14.80
N SER A 172 -18.99 -31.97 13.74
CA SER A 172 -19.56 -32.05 12.39
C SER A 172 -19.10 -33.28 11.59
N GLY A 173 -18.24 -34.15 12.17
CA GLY A 173 -17.68 -35.33 11.47
C GLY A 173 -16.75 -34.96 10.32
N ARG A 174 -16.06 -33.81 10.41
CA ARG A 174 -15.13 -33.28 9.40
C ARG A 174 -13.66 -33.39 9.78
N ASP A 175 -13.34 -34.41 10.54
CA ASP A 175 -11.98 -34.74 11.00
C ASP A 175 -10.97 -34.83 9.85
N LYS A 176 -11.33 -35.44 8.72
CA LYS A 176 -10.46 -35.50 7.54
C LYS A 176 -10.17 -34.12 6.92
N GLU A 177 -11.15 -33.22 6.92
CA GLU A 177 -10.98 -31.86 6.45
C GLU A 177 -10.01 -31.09 7.36
N PHE A 178 -10.21 -31.19 8.69
CA PHE A 178 -9.31 -30.60 9.68
C PHE A 178 -7.86 -31.06 9.49
N VAL A 179 -7.65 -32.38 9.40
CA VAL A 179 -6.31 -32.96 9.20
C VAL A 179 -5.66 -32.47 7.91
N ASN A 180 -6.44 -32.34 6.82
CA ASN A 180 -5.93 -31.80 5.56
C ASN A 180 -5.50 -30.33 5.69
N LEU A 181 -6.28 -29.50 6.40
CA LEU A 181 -5.93 -28.11 6.67
C LEU A 181 -4.72 -27.99 7.61
N TRP A 182 -4.63 -28.87 8.59
CA TRP A 182 -3.49 -28.95 9.49
C TRP A 182 -2.18 -29.25 8.73
N TRP A 183 -2.19 -30.20 7.81
CA TRP A 183 -1.03 -30.50 6.95
C TRP A 183 -0.71 -29.38 5.96
N LYS A 184 -1.69 -28.59 5.59
CA LYS A 184 -1.56 -27.42 4.71
C LYS A 184 -1.30 -26.13 5.47
N ALA A 185 -1.06 -26.17 6.79
CA ALA A 185 -0.73 -25.00 7.56
C ALA A 185 0.43 -24.23 6.93
N GLU A 186 0.21 -22.94 6.69
CA GLU A 186 1.14 -22.09 5.96
C GLU A 186 2.29 -21.62 6.88
N GLU A 187 3.50 -21.64 6.37
CA GLU A 187 4.64 -21.02 7.07
C GLU A 187 4.36 -19.54 7.33
N TYR A 188 4.63 -19.12 8.56
CA TYR A 188 4.51 -17.71 8.88
C TYR A 188 5.50 -16.90 8.07
N ARG A 189 5.01 -15.84 7.45
CA ARG A 189 5.83 -14.86 6.73
C ARG A 189 5.51 -13.46 7.22
N PRO A 190 6.53 -12.65 7.56
CA PRO A 190 6.32 -11.26 7.90
C PRO A 190 5.60 -10.51 6.76
N GLU A 191 4.83 -9.49 7.13
CA GLU A 191 4.14 -8.65 6.16
C GLU A 191 5.14 -8.01 5.17
N GLY A 192 4.82 -8.06 3.88
CA GLY A 192 5.70 -7.55 2.82
C GLY A 192 6.68 -8.58 2.24
N VAL A 193 6.81 -9.77 2.83
CA VAL A 193 7.60 -10.87 2.25
C VAL A 193 6.73 -11.67 1.28
N VAL A 194 7.12 -11.65 0.01
CA VAL A 194 6.45 -12.40 -1.07
C VAL A 194 7.42 -13.32 -1.78
N THR A 195 6.94 -14.47 -2.25
CA THR A 195 7.70 -15.38 -3.11
C THR A 195 7.31 -15.18 -4.57
N VAL A 196 8.10 -15.76 -5.48
CA VAL A 196 7.76 -15.79 -6.91
C VAL A 196 6.39 -16.42 -7.14
N GLY A 197 6.05 -17.49 -6.37
CA GLY A 197 4.73 -18.13 -6.46
C GLY A 197 3.57 -17.19 -6.14
N ASP A 198 3.74 -16.31 -5.13
CA ASP A 198 2.70 -15.36 -4.71
C ASP A 198 2.42 -14.27 -5.76
N ILE A 199 3.37 -14.02 -6.66
CA ILE A 199 3.26 -12.99 -7.71
C ILE A 199 3.23 -13.58 -9.14
N MET A 200 3.08 -14.89 -9.28
CA MET A 200 3.18 -15.60 -10.56
C MET A 200 2.25 -15.03 -11.63
N ASP A 201 0.96 -14.85 -11.30
CA ASP A 201 -0.02 -14.31 -12.26
C ASP A 201 0.35 -12.89 -12.72
N ARG A 202 0.93 -12.11 -11.82
CA ARG A 202 1.41 -10.76 -12.14
C ARG A 202 2.66 -10.79 -13.02
N LEU A 203 3.55 -11.75 -12.80
CA LEU A 203 4.77 -11.94 -13.61
C LEU A 203 4.46 -12.45 -15.03
N LEU A 204 3.42 -13.26 -15.18
CA LEU A 204 2.99 -13.75 -16.49
C LEU A 204 2.29 -12.68 -17.34
N THR A 205 1.90 -11.55 -16.75
CA THR A 205 1.34 -10.41 -17.48
C THR A 205 2.48 -9.64 -18.16
N PRO A 206 2.53 -9.60 -19.51
CA PRO A 206 3.58 -8.86 -20.22
C PRO A 206 3.58 -7.37 -19.86
N PRO A 207 4.74 -6.70 -19.85
CA PRO A 207 4.81 -5.26 -19.69
C PRO A 207 4.00 -4.54 -20.78
N ALA A 208 3.05 -3.71 -20.38
CA ALA A 208 2.24 -2.91 -21.30
C ALA A 208 2.86 -1.52 -21.51
N LYS A 209 2.57 -0.93 -22.67
CA LYS A 209 2.84 0.51 -22.89
C LYS A 209 1.97 1.29 -21.91
N GLY A 210 2.55 2.39 -21.38
CA GLY A 210 1.81 3.32 -20.55
C GLY A 210 0.82 4.19 -21.35
N ILE A 211 0.08 5.01 -20.62
CA ILE A 211 -0.87 5.97 -21.21
C ILE A 211 -0.09 7.07 -21.96
N PRO A 212 -0.46 7.43 -23.21
CA PRO A 212 0.32 8.35 -24.01
C PRO A 212 0.36 9.77 -23.44
N TRP A 213 1.41 10.50 -23.79
CA TRP A 213 1.51 11.94 -23.64
C TRP A 213 0.80 12.66 -24.79
N CYS A 214 0.51 13.94 -24.62
CA CYS A 214 0.04 14.79 -25.71
C CYS A 214 1.13 15.10 -26.76
N PHE A 215 2.34 14.64 -26.51
CA PHE A 215 3.50 14.73 -27.38
C PHE A 215 3.93 13.33 -27.81
N ASP A 216 3.90 13.07 -29.13
CA ASP A 216 4.22 11.75 -29.68
C ASP A 216 5.68 11.35 -29.43
N THR A 217 6.60 12.30 -29.57
CA THR A 217 8.03 12.07 -29.29
C THR A 217 8.23 11.65 -27.83
N LEU A 218 7.60 12.35 -26.88
CA LEU A 218 7.71 12.00 -25.47
C LEU A 218 7.10 10.62 -25.16
N THR A 219 5.99 10.28 -25.82
CA THR A 219 5.37 8.94 -25.69
C THR A 219 6.33 7.84 -26.19
N LYS A 220 7.01 8.06 -27.32
CA LYS A 220 7.99 7.10 -27.86
C LYS A 220 9.20 6.95 -26.94
N LEU A 221 9.74 8.05 -26.43
CA LEU A 221 10.90 8.05 -25.53
C LEU A 221 10.64 7.37 -24.19
N THR A 222 9.45 7.57 -23.62
CA THR A 222 9.14 7.11 -22.26
C THR A 222 8.29 5.83 -22.22
N TYR A 223 7.83 5.34 -23.37
CA TYR A 223 6.80 4.30 -23.48
C TYR A 223 5.46 4.69 -22.82
N GLY A 224 5.19 5.99 -22.63
CA GLY A 224 4.02 6.54 -21.99
C GLY A 224 4.12 6.65 -20.47
N ARG A 225 2.99 7.01 -19.83
CA ARG A 225 2.83 7.22 -18.37
C ARG A 225 2.20 6.01 -17.73
N ARG A 226 2.69 5.61 -16.56
CA ARG A 226 2.23 4.41 -15.85
C ARG A 226 1.68 4.74 -14.47
N GLN A 227 0.69 4.00 -14.04
CA GLN A 227 0.17 4.08 -12.68
C GLN A 227 1.28 3.76 -11.66
N GLY A 228 1.27 4.46 -10.54
CA GLY A 228 2.29 4.37 -9.52
C GLY A 228 3.52 5.23 -9.76
N GLU A 229 3.56 6.04 -10.83
CA GLU A 229 4.74 6.82 -11.20
C GLU A 229 4.58 8.32 -10.93
N LEU A 230 5.71 8.95 -10.61
CA LEU A 230 5.86 10.39 -10.40
C LEU A 230 6.66 11.01 -11.55
N TYR A 231 6.14 12.10 -12.11
CA TYR A 231 6.70 12.85 -13.22
C TYR A 231 6.98 14.30 -12.81
N GLY A 232 8.27 14.64 -12.63
CA GLY A 232 8.71 15.94 -12.18
C GLY A 232 9.07 16.86 -13.37
N PHE A 233 8.57 18.10 -13.34
CA PHE A 233 8.85 19.12 -14.35
C PHE A 233 9.55 20.31 -13.74
N GLY A 234 10.66 20.74 -14.33
CA GLY A 234 11.38 21.93 -13.95
C GLY A 234 11.56 22.89 -15.11
N ALA A 235 11.33 24.18 -14.87
CA ALA A 235 11.55 25.22 -15.87
C ALA A 235 11.78 26.57 -15.20
N GLY A 236 12.50 27.46 -15.87
CA GLY A 236 12.61 28.86 -15.48
C GLY A 236 11.26 29.58 -15.55
N VAL A 237 11.25 30.81 -15.04
CA VAL A 237 10.04 31.64 -15.01
C VAL A 237 9.56 31.99 -16.42
N GLY A 238 8.25 31.75 -16.68
CA GLY A 238 7.61 32.11 -17.93
C GLY A 238 8.07 31.30 -19.16
N ILE A 239 8.60 30.08 -18.99
CA ILE A 239 9.04 29.20 -20.08
C ILE A 239 7.88 28.35 -20.64
N GLY A 240 6.71 28.28 -19.96
CA GLY A 240 5.53 27.59 -20.48
C GLY A 240 5.18 26.30 -19.74
N LYS A 241 5.59 26.14 -18.48
CA LYS A 241 5.18 24.99 -17.63
C LYS A 241 3.66 24.78 -17.64
N THR A 242 2.94 25.85 -17.37
CA THR A 242 1.47 25.85 -17.33
C THR A 242 0.86 25.44 -18.66
N ASP A 243 1.44 25.86 -19.80
CA ASP A 243 0.97 25.47 -21.13
C ASP A 243 1.17 23.99 -21.41
N VAL A 244 2.30 23.40 -20.97
CA VAL A 244 2.54 21.95 -21.06
C VAL A 244 1.49 21.19 -20.26
N PHE A 245 1.24 21.60 -19.02
CA PHE A 245 0.27 20.93 -18.14
C PHE A 245 -1.16 21.09 -18.65
N THR A 246 -1.58 22.30 -19.02
CA THR A 246 -2.95 22.51 -19.53
C THR A 246 -3.20 21.78 -20.85
N GLN A 247 -2.20 21.67 -21.72
CA GLN A 247 -2.32 20.88 -22.96
C GLN A 247 -2.41 19.38 -22.67
N GLN A 248 -1.61 18.87 -21.71
CA GLN A 248 -1.69 17.47 -21.30
C GLN A 248 -3.03 17.17 -20.63
N ILE A 249 -3.53 18.04 -19.75
CA ILE A 249 -4.85 17.91 -19.10
C ILE A 249 -5.96 17.84 -20.16
N ALA A 250 -5.94 18.77 -21.14
CA ALA A 250 -6.91 18.77 -22.23
C ALA A 250 -6.87 17.47 -23.05
N TYR A 251 -5.67 16.97 -23.34
CA TYR A 251 -5.47 15.70 -24.03
C TYR A 251 -6.00 14.51 -23.21
N ASP A 252 -5.74 14.48 -21.92
CA ASP A 252 -6.23 13.42 -21.03
C ASP A 252 -7.77 13.38 -20.99
N ILE A 253 -8.40 14.54 -20.95
CA ILE A 253 -9.86 14.66 -20.96
C ILE A 253 -10.47 14.31 -22.33
N GLU A 254 -9.95 14.92 -23.40
CA GLU A 254 -10.55 14.84 -24.73
C GLU A 254 -10.22 13.54 -25.45
N THR A 255 -8.93 13.16 -25.45
CA THR A 255 -8.43 12.04 -26.26
C THR A 255 -8.48 10.73 -25.48
N LEU A 256 -8.12 10.77 -24.20
CA LEU A 256 -8.03 9.57 -23.38
C LEU A 256 -9.31 9.29 -22.57
N ASN A 257 -10.23 10.28 -22.52
CA ASN A 257 -11.46 10.20 -21.72
C ASN A 257 -11.22 9.94 -20.23
N GLU A 258 -10.12 10.47 -19.70
CA GLU A 258 -9.70 10.28 -18.31
C GLU A 258 -10.23 11.39 -17.39
N LYS A 259 -10.37 11.08 -16.11
CA LYS A 259 -10.66 12.04 -15.06
C LYS A 259 -9.36 12.61 -14.47
N VAL A 260 -9.31 13.92 -14.34
CA VAL A 260 -8.11 14.66 -13.96
C VAL A 260 -8.34 15.47 -12.70
N GLY A 261 -7.42 15.38 -11.75
CA GLY A 261 -7.36 16.21 -10.55
C GLY A 261 -6.25 17.27 -10.68
N VAL A 262 -6.61 18.53 -10.49
CA VAL A 262 -5.68 19.67 -10.63
C VAL A 262 -5.57 20.40 -9.29
N ILE A 263 -4.34 20.59 -8.85
CA ILE A 263 -3.97 21.26 -7.61
C ILE A 263 -2.92 22.32 -7.95
N TYR A 264 -3.39 23.52 -8.27
CA TYR A 264 -2.54 24.66 -8.59
C TYR A 264 -2.55 25.64 -7.42
N LEU A 265 -1.38 25.93 -6.87
CA LEU A 265 -1.23 26.77 -5.68
C LEU A 265 -0.91 28.24 -6.03
N GLU A 266 -0.49 28.50 -7.27
CA GLU A 266 -0.14 29.84 -7.75
C GLU A 266 -1.11 30.37 -8.83
N GLN A 267 -2.09 29.60 -9.25
CA GLN A 267 -3.01 30.01 -10.29
C GLN A 267 -4.48 29.83 -9.85
N ASN A 268 -5.29 30.81 -10.18
CA ASN A 268 -6.73 30.79 -9.94
C ASN A 268 -7.41 29.67 -10.75
N VAL A 269 -8.38 28.98 -10.13
CA VAL A 269 -9.12 27.87 -10.76
C VAL A 269 -9.90 28.32 -12.02
N VAL A 270 -10.39 29.56 -12.06
CA VAL A 270 -11.10 30.10 -13.23
C VAL A 270 -10.15 30.24 -14.42
N GLU A 271 -8.98 30.80 -14.20
CA GLU A 271 -7.96 30.93 -15.24
C GLU A 271 -7.47 29.55 -15.71
N THR A 272 -7.28 28.63 -14.79
CA THR A 272 -6.93 27.23 -15.12
C THR A 272 -7.97 26.59 -16.02
N ALA A 273 -9.25 26.69 -15.65
CA ALA A 273 -10.35 26.17 -16.45
C ALA A 273 -10.42 26.83 -17.84
N GLN A 274 -10.25 28.18 -17.93
CA GLN A 274 -10.21 28.90 -19.20
C GLN A 274 -9.10 28.40 -20.12
N ARG A 275 -7.90 28.15 -19.55
CA ARG A 275 -6.76 27.62 -20.31
C ARG A 275 -7.02 26.20 -20.81
N VAL A 276 -7.58 25.32 -19.95
CA VAL A 276 -7.94 23.94 -20.33
C VAL A 276 -8.98 23.94 -21.45
N VAL A 277 -10.09 24.72 -21.29
CA VAL A 277 -11.12 24.84 -22.32
C VAL A 277 -10.53 25.43 -23.59
N GLY A 278 -9.63 26.40 -23.46
CA GLY A 278 -8.92 26.99 -24.63
C GLY A 278 -8.09 25.94 -25.38
N LYS A 279 -7.42 25.04 -24.68
CA LYS A 279 -6.70 23.94 -25.34
C LYS A 279 -7.65 22.96 -26.02
N LEU A 280 -8.83 22.67 -25.47
CA LEU A 280 -9.84 21.81 -26.12
C LEU A 280 -10.30 22.37 -27.45
N ASP A 281 -10.46 23.69 -27.55
CA ASP A 281 -11.00 24.39 -28.73
C ASP A 281 -9.94 25.05 -29.62
N ARG A 282 -8.67 24.98 -29.20
CA ARG A 282 -7.57 25.70 -29.87
C ARG A 282 -7.82 27.21 -29.93
N LYS A 283 -8.29 27.78 -28.79
CA LYS A 283 -8.61 29.21 -28.65
C LYS A 283 -8.03 29.77 -27.34
N LEU A 284 -7.76 31.05 -27.33
CA LEU A 284 -7.13 31.72 -26.18
C LEU A 284 -8.20 32.39 -25.29
N TYR A 285 -9.11 31.61 -24.69
CA TYR A 285 -10.22 32.13 -23.86
C TYR A 285 -9.79 32.91 -22.61
N HIS A 286 -8.56 32.76 -22.17
CA HIS A 286 -7.98 33.53 -21.06
C HIS A 286 -7.40 34.88 -21.50
N ILE A 287 -7.39 35.18 -22.81
CA ILE A 287 -6.90 36.46 -23.38
C ILE A 287 -8.08 37.23 -23.91
N PRO A 288 -8.31 38.48 -23.43
CA PRO A 288 -9.33 39.36 -24.03
C PRO A 288 -9.07 39.61 -25.51
N ASP A 289 -10.13 39.75 -26.29
CA ASP A 289 -10.09 40.11 -27.70
C ASP A 289 -9.25 39.20 -28.63
N ALA A 290 -9.05 37.95 -28.21
CA ALA A 290 -8.28 36.94 -28.99
C ALA A 290 -9.12 36.20 -30.05
N GLY A 291 -10.13 36.84 -30.63
CA GLY A 291 -10.89 36.33 -31.77
C GLY A 291 -11.91 35.23 -31.44
N TRP A 292 -12.35 35.10 -30.18
CA TRP A 292 -13.41 34.17 -29.76
C TRP A 292 -14.70 34.93 -29.40
N SER A 293 -15.87 34.30 -29.60
CA SER A 293 -17.15 34.83 -29.17
C SER A 293 -17.57 34.33 -27.78
N ARG A 294 -18.44 35.09 -27.12
CA ARG A 294 -18.98 34.70 -25.82
C ARG A 294 -19.79 33.40 -25.90
N GLU A 295 -20.53 33.22 -26.98
CA GLU A 295 -21.37 32.07 -27.26
C GLU A 295 -20.53 30.80 -27.40
N GLU A 296 -19.44 30.88 -28.17
CA GLU A 296 -18.47 29.76 -28.29
C GLU A 296 -17.88 29.42 -26.94
N TYR A 297 -17.45 30.39 -26.15
CA TYR A 297 -16.88 30.20 -24.82
C TYR A 297 -17.84 29.51 -23.88
N ILE A 298 -19.11 29.99 -23.81
CA ILE A 298 -20.15 29.36 -22.97
C ILE A 298 -20.39 27.92 -23.37
N SER A 299 -20.56 27.65 -24.67
CA SER A 299 -20.75 26.30 -25.21
C SER A 299 -19.63 25.34 -24.80
N SER A 300 -18.40 25.82 -24.84
CA SER A 300 -17.21 25.02 -24.47
C SER A 300 -17.14 24.73 -22.98
N ILE A 301 -17.49 25.69 -22.12
CA ILE A 301 -17.58 25.48 -20.67
C ILE A 301 -18.68 24.47 -20.34
N GLU A 302 -19.85 24.57 -20.98
CA GLU A 302 -20.95 23.63 -20.76
C GLU A 302 -20.57 22.22 -21.21
N ARG A 303 -19.84 22.07 -22.31
CA ARG A 303 -19.30 20.80 -22.76
C ARG A 303 -18.34 20.19 -21.72
N LEU A 304 -17.39 20.97 -21.18
CA LEU A 304 -16.49 20.51 -20.14
C LEU A 304 -17.24 20.16 -18.85
N ARG A 305 -18.22 20.99 -18.43
CA ARG A 305 -19.07 20.72 -17.25
C ARG A 305 -19.80 19.38 -17.38
N ASN A 306 -20.37 19.10 -18.55
CA ASN A 306 -21.16 17.90 -18.78
C ASN A 306 -20.31 16.62 -18.81
N ARG A 307 -19.03 16.72 -19.13
CA ARG A 307 -18.08 15.61 -19.09
C ARG A 307 -17.74 15.14 -17.67
N GLN A 308 -17.80 16.02 -16.68
CA GLN A 308 -17.45 15.73 -15.27
C GLN A 308 -16.08 15.04 -15.12
N GLN A 309 -15.09 15.51 -15.86
CA GLN A 309 -13.75 14.91 -15.89
C GLN A 309 -12.65 15.80 -15.30
N LEU A 310 -12.94 17.08 -15.02
CA LEU A 310 -11.99 18.04 -14.44
C LEU A 310 -12.39 18.36 -13.01
N TYR A 311 -11.54 18.00 -12.06
CA TYR A 311 -11.68 18.29 -10.64
C TYR A 311 -10.54 19.19 -10.18
N MET A 312 -10.85 20.30 -9.54
CA MET A 312 -9.85 21.30 -9.18
C MET A 312 -9.94 21.62 -7.68
N MET A 313 -8.79 21.84 -7.07
CA MET A 313 -8.70 22.39 -5.72
C MET A 313 -8.76 23.91 -5.81
N GLU A 314 -9.75 24.52 -5.17
CA GLU A 314 -9.84 26.00 -5.05
C GLU A 314 -9.00 26.46 -3.86
N HIS A 315 -7.78 26.89 -4.16
CA HIS A 315 -6.85 27.48 -3.19
C HIS A 315 -5.80 28.33 -3.90
N PHE A 316 -5.29 29.35 -3.22
CA PHE A 316 -4.19 30.18 -3.70
C PHE A 316 -3.18 30.39 -2.55
N GLY A 317 -1.90 30.15 -2.83
CA GLY A 317 -0.81 30.30 -1.91
C GLY A 317 -0.35 28.97 -1.25
N ALA A 318 0.52 29.10 -0.25
CA ALA A 318 1.07 27.94 0.45
C ALA A 318 -0.03 27.13 1.19
N LYS A 319 0.10 25.82 1.15
CA LYS A 319 -0.82 24.88 1.80
C LYS A 319 -0.03 23.75 2.45
N ASP A 320 -0.51 23.25 3.58
CA ASP A 320 0.08 22.10 4.22
C ASP A 320 -0.13 20.81 3.39
N TRP A 321 0.90 19.96 3.39
CA TRP A 321 0.88 18.71 2.62
C TRP A 321 -0.26 17.77 3.02
N GLN A 322 -0.59 17.67 4.30
CA GLN A 322 -1.62 16.73 4.76
C GLN A 322 -3.00 17.08 4.18
N SER A 323 -3.32 18.37 4.09
CA SER A 323 -4.55 18.85 3.44
C SER A 323 -4.58 18.47 1.95
N VAL A 324 -3.50 18.71 1.24
CA VAL A 324 -3.38 18.35 -0.18
C VAL A 324 -3.46 16.84 -0.39
N LYS A 325 -2.77 16.06 0.43
CA LYS A 325 -2.84 14.59 0.42
C LYS A 325 -4.26 14.06 0.60
N ASN A 326 -5.03 14.66 1.49
CA ASN A 326 -6.43 14.29 1.73
C ASN A 326 -7.31 14.59 0.50
N ILE A 327 -7.08 15.73 -0.18
CA ILE A 327 -7.79 16.08 -1.42
C ILE A 327 -7.45 15.11 -2.55
N ILE A 328 -6.17 14.76 -2.73
CA ILE A 328 -5.76 13.76 -3.72
C ILE A 328 -6.47 12.41 -3.46
N LYS A 329 -6.49 11.96 -2.19
CA LYS A 329 -7.22 10.74 -1.81
C LYS A 329 -8.71 10.85 -2.08
N TYR A 330 -9.31 12.01 -1.82
CA TYR A 330 -10.72 12.24 -2.11
C TYR A 330 -10.99 12.17 -3.60
N PHE A 331 -10.19 12.83 -4.44
CA PHE A 331 -10.29 12.74 -5.89
C PHE A 331 -10.17 11.29 -6.38
N ALA A 332 -9.21 10.55 -5.88
CA ALA A 332 -8.99 9.16 -6.26
C ALA A 332 -10.16 8.24 -5.88
N LYS A 333 -10.67 8.38 -4.65
CA LYS A 333 -11.67 7.44 -4.10
C LYS A 333 -13.10 7.81 -4.43
N ALA A 334 -13.44 9.12 -4.38
CA ALA A 334 -14.80 9.58 -4.60
C ALA A 334 -15.14 9.75 -6.09
N TYR A 335 -14.16 10.15 -6.90
CA TYR A 335 -14.36 10.45 -8.31
C TYR A 335 -13.62 9.50 -9.26
N ASP A 336 -12.84 8.55 -8.73
CA ASP A 336 -11.99 7.64 -9.53
C ASP A 336 -10.99 8.38 -10.44
N VAL A 337 -10.43 9.46 -9.92
CA VAL A 337 -9.36 10.22 -10.60
C VAL A 337 -8.05 9.44 -10.54
N LYS A 338 -7.39 9.26 -11.67
CA LYS A 338 -6.07 8.61 -11.77
C LYS A 338 -4.95 9.57 -12.14
N MET A 339 -5.26 10.68 -12.78
CA MET A 339 -4.30 11.69 -13.23
C MET A 339 -4.29 12.88 -12.29
N ILE A 340 -3.16 13.16 -11.64
CA ILE A 340 -3.00 14.31 -10.74
C ILE A 340 -1.97 15.27 -11.32
N TYR A 341 -2.28 16.56 -11.31
CA TYR A 341 -1.42 17.67 -11.71
C TYR A 341 -1.23 18.63 -10.54
N LEU A 342 0.00 18.76 -10.06
CA LEU A 342 0.38 19.59 -8.91
C LEU A 342 1.33 20.70 -9.36
N ASP A 343 0.93 21.96 -9.23
CA ASP A 343 1.75 23.14 -9.52
C ASP A 343 1.69 24.12 -8.32
N HIS A 344 2.75 24.30 -7.55
CA HIS A 344 4.05 23.64 -7.57
C HIS A 344 4.41 22.99 -6.19
N LEU A 345 5.28 22.02 -6.24
CA LEU A 345 5.69 21.22 -5.08
C LEU A 345 6.28 22.05 -3.93
N THR A 346 7.11 23.07 -4.24
CA THR A 346 7.82 23.86 -3.23
C THR A 346 6.89 24.74 -2.37
N ALA A 347 5.67 25.05 -2.84
CA ALA A 347 4.67 25.76 -2.03
C ALA A 347 4.15 24.91 -0.85
N LEU A 348 4.31 23.61 -0.91
CA LEU A 348 3.88 22.68 0.15
C LEU A 348 4.87 22.63 1.33
N SER A 349 6.09 23.11 1.16
CA SER A 349 7.11 23.16 2.22
C SER A 349 7.42 24.58 2.70
N ALA A 350 6.84 25.59 2.08
CA ALA A 350 7.19 27.00 2.32
C ALA A 350 6.95 27.49 3.77
N ASN A 351 6.07 26.82 4.51
CA ASN A 351 5.75 27.15 5.91
C ASN A 351 6.52 26.29 6.93
N GLU A 352 7.36 25.35 6.45
CA GLU A 352 8.10 24.44 7.31
C GLU A 352 9.46 25.05 7.73
N GLN A 353 9.90 24.80 8.96
CA GLN A 353 11.18 25.31 9.46
C GLN A 353 12.38 24.70 8.72
N ASP A 354 12.26 23.47 8.26
CA ASP A 354 13.22 22.74 7.42
C ASP A 354 12.55 22.31 6.12
N GLU A 355 12.53 23.22 5.16
CA GLU A 355 11.92 22.99 3.84
C GLU A 355 12.47 21.74 3.15
N ARG A 356 13.76 21.46 3.32
CA ARG A 356 14.39 20.30 2.67
C ARG A 356 13.90 19.00 3.24
N ARG A 357 13.81 18.91 4.57
CA ARG A 357 13.32 17.72 5.25
C ARG A 357 11.82 17.51 4.98
N ALA A 358 11.07 18.59 4.93
CA ALA A 358 9.66 18.56 4.57
C ALA A 358 9.45 18.00 3.15
N LEU A 359 10.23 18.50 2.17
CA LEU A 359 10.20 18.00 0.79
C LEU A 359 10.59 16.53 0.68
N ASP A 360 11.58 16.05 1.46
CA ASP A 360 11.94 14.63 1.52
C ASP A 360 10.74 13.79 1.97
N GLY A 361 10.01 14.21 3.00
CA GLY A 361 8.79 13.55 3.49
C GLY A 361 7.65 13.59 2.48
N ILE A 362 7.39 14.76 1.88
CA ILE A 362 6.33 14.95 0.86
C ILE A 362 6.57 14.03 -0.34
N MET A 363 7.80 13.96 -0.85
CA MET A 363 8.13 13.13 -1.99
C MET A 363 7.98 11.63 -1.70
N ALA A 364 8.38 11.18 -0.51
CA ALA A 364 8.18 9.80 -0.07
C ALA A 364 6.68 9.45 0.04
N ASP A 365 5.91 10.34 0.64
CA ASP A 365 4.45 10.21 0.78
C ASP A 365 3.74 10.20 -0.59
N MET A 366 4.12 11.08 -1.50
CA MET A 366 3.58 11.12 -2.87
C MET A 366 3.86 9.81 -3.62
N ALA A 367 5.08 9.27 -3.49
CA ALA A 367 5.45 8.01 -4.12
C ALA A 367 4.63 6.83 -3.55
N SER A 368 4.48 6.79 -2.22
CA SER A 368 3.64 5.81 -1.55
C SER A 368 2.17 5.91 -1.99
N LEU A 369 1.63 7.13 -2.06
CA LEU A 369 0.26 7.40 -2.47
C LEU A 369 0.02 7.01 -3.94
N ALA A 370 0.97 7.33 -4.82
CA ALA A 370 0.88 6.94 -6.23
C ALA A 370 0.82 5.41 -6.39
N GLN A 371 1.66 4.68 -5.65
CA GLN A 371 1.68 3.21 -5.70
C GLN A 371 0.42 2.59 -5.09
N SER A 372 -0.03 3.06 -3.92
CA SER A 372 -1.17 2.46 -3.20
C SER A 372 -2.50 2.67 -3.90
N ASP A 373 -2.72 3.86 -4.48
CA ASP A 373 -3.98 4.25 -5.11
C ASP A 373 -3.93 4.18 -6.66
N GLY A 374 -2.80 3.73 -7.22
CA GLY A 374 -2.60 3.57 -8.68
C GLY A 374 -2.65 4.91 -9.42
N LEU A 375 -2.06 5.97 -8.85
CA LEU A 375 -2.10 7.31 -9.42
C LEU A 375 -0.91 7.58 -10.35
N ILE A 376 -1.13 8.43 -11.34
CA ILE A 376 -0.11 9.07 -12.16
C ILE A 376 -0.01 10.52 -11.69
N ILE A 377 1.10 10.89 -11.06
CA ILE A 377 1.24 12.23 -10.48
C ILE A 377 2.29 13.04 -11.26
N HIS A 378 1.83 14.14 -11.85
CA HIS A 378 2.66 15.13 -12.48
C HIS A 378 2.84 16.30 -11.51
N PHE A 379 4.05 16.74 -11.30
CA PHE A 379 4.29 17.89 -10.44
C PHE A 379 5.35 18.84 -11.02
N VAL A 380 5.20 20.10 -10.72
CA VAL A 380 6.18 21.15 -11.03
C VAL A 380 7.03 21.41 -9.80
N SER A 381 8.33 21.59 -10.00
CA SER A 381 9.25 22.10 -8.99
C SER A 381 9.94 23.37 -9.52
N HIS A 382 10.11 24.35 -8.66
CA HIS A 382 10.97 25.49 -8.99
C HIS A 382 12.42 25.07 -9.14
N LEU A 383 13.13 25.78 -10.01
CA LEU A 383 14.55 25.61 -10.22
C LEU A 383 15.35 26.66 -9.44
N THR A 384 16.47 26.26 -8.90
CA THR A 384 17.50 27.20 -8.40
C THR A 384 18.14 27.94 -9.58
N THR A 385 18.61 29.17 -9.33
CA THR A 385 19.37 29.93 -10.31
C THR A 385 20.68 29.20 -10.62
N PRO A 386 20.99 28.88 -11.89
CA PRO A 386 22.22 28.21 -12.25
C PRO A 386 23.42 29.14 -12.14
N GLU A 387 24.60 28.55 -11.90
CA GLU A 387 25.86 29.23 -12.12
C GLU A 387 26.10 29.37 -13.62
N GLY A 388 26.01 30.58 -14.17
CA GLY A 388 26.16 30.84 -15.60
C GLY A 388 24.89 31.32 -16.29
N LYS A 389 24.59 30.81 -17.48
CA LYS A 389 23.45 31.25 -18.30
C LYS A 389 22.13 30.90 -17.64
N ALA A 390 21.25 31.88 -17.44
CA ALA A 390 19.93 31.68 -16.82
C ALA A 390 19.03 30.77 -17.68
N HIS A 391 18.10 30.05 -17.05
CA HIS A 391 17.22 29.12 -17.76
C HIS A 391 16.33 29.84 -18.79
N GLU A 392 15.91 31.07 -18.50
CA GLU A 392 15.14 31.96 -19.40
C GLU A 392 15.97 32.59 -20.50
N GLU A 393 17.29 32.43 -20.47
CA GLU A 393 18.24 32.80 -21.53
C GLU A 393 18.70 31.57 -22.33
N GLY A 394 18.07 30.42 -22.16
CA GLY A 394 18.42 29.15 -22.78
C GLY A 394 19.46 28.32 -22.03
N GLY A 395 19.75 28.67 -20.76
CA GLY A 395 20.62 27.86 -19.91
C GLY A 395 20.06 26.46 -19.69
N ARG A 396 20.93 25.45 -19.84
CA ARG A 396 20.56 24.03 -19.71
C ARG A 396 20.03 23.70 -18.32
N VAL A 397 18.88 23.03 -18.25
CA VAL A 397 18.32 22.50 -17.00
C VAL A 397 19.01 21.18 -16.65
N LEU A 398 19.41 21.04 -15.39
CA LEU A 398 20.00 19.83 -14.82
C LEU A 398 19.19 19.38 -13.60
N GLU A 399 19.28 18.10 -13.26
CA GLU A 399 18.61 17.54 -12.07
C GLU A 399 18.96 18.32 -10.78
N LYS A 400 20.23 18.75 -10.64
CA LYS A 400 20.70 19.52 -9.47
C LYS A 400 20.02 20.90 -9.30
N HIS A 401 19.38 21.41 -10.34
CA HIS A 401 18.70 22.70 -10.29
C HIS A 401 17.32 22.63 -9.64
N PHE A 402 16.74 21.45 -9.49
CA PHE A 402 15.46 21.31 -8.79
C PHE A 402 15.62 21.63 -7.31
N THR A 403 14.82 22.56 -6.80
CA THR A 403 14.81 22.93 -5.38
C THR A 403 14.42 21.70 -4.54
N GLY A 404 15.27 21.32 -3.54
CA GLY A 404 15.07 20.06 -2.82
C GLY A 404 15.54 18.81 -3.55
N SER A 405 16.40 18.96 -4.55
CA SER A 405 16.77 18.05 -5.62
C SER A 405 16.92 16.56 -5.30
N ARG A 406 17.55 16.21 -4.15
CA ARG A 406 17.85 14.79 -3.87
C ARG A 406 16.62 13.94 -3.67
N ALA A 407 15.59 14.44 -2.99
CA ALA A 407 14.34 13.70 -2.81
C ALA A 407 13.56 13.60 -4.11
N ILE A 408 13.49 14.71 -4.85
CA ILE A 408 12.83 14.74 -6.17
C ILE A 408 13.48 13.72 -7.09
N ALA A 409 14.82 13.76 -7.20
CA ALA A 409 15.55 12.80 -8.03
C ALA A 409 15.40 11.36 -7.55
N ARG A 410 15.32 11.11 -6.24
CA ARG A 410 15.15 9.75 -5.66
C ARG A 410 13.80 9.15 -6.01
N TRP A 411 12.71 9.90 -5.85
CA TRP A 411 11.35 9.37 -5.91
C TRP A 411 10.69 9.53 -7.27
N SER A 412 11.12 10.48 -8.11
CA SER A 412 10.59 10.62 -9.48
C SER A 412 11.00 9.45 -10.36
N HIS A 413 10.07 8.98 -11.17
CA HIS A 413 10.34 8.00 -12.22
C HIS A 413 10.93 8.70 -13.46
N TYR A 414 10.41 9.86 -13.77
CA TYR A 414 10.94 10.74 -14.82
C TYR A 414 11.11 12.15 -14.29
N MET A 415 12.13 12.84 -14.82
CA MET A 415 12.33 14.28 -14.62
C MET A 415 12.53 14.94 -15.96
N PHE A 416 11.87 16.07 -16.16
CA PHE A 416 11.89 16.83 -17.38
C PHE A 416 12.33 18.27 -17.14
N GLY A 417 13.13 18.80 -18.04
CA GLY A 417 13.56 20.19 -18.05
C GLY A 417 13.02 20.94 -19.27
N LEU A 418 12.54 22.15 -19.06
CA LEU A 418 12.12 23.06 -20.12
C LEU A 418 13.11 24.23 -20.18
N GLU A 419 13.67 24.45 -21.35
CA GLU A 419 14.71 25.46 -21.63
C GLU A 419 14.23 26.37 -22.78
N ARG A 420 14.38 27.68 -22.65
CA ARG A 420 14.05 28.62 -23.76
C ARG A 420 14.83 29.92 -23.60
N ASP A 421 15.47 30.34 -24.70
CA ASP A 421 16.06 31.68 -24.80
C ASP A 421 15.00 32.69 -25.26
N LYS A 422 14.42 33.43 -24.30
CA LYS A 422 13.40 34.44 -24.56
C LYS A 422 13.95 35.70 -25.23
N GLN A 423 15.27 35.88 -25.22
CA GLN A 423 15.95 37.05 -25.81
C GLN A 423 16.69 36.73 -27.10
N HIS A 424 16.59 35.50 -27.60
CA HIS A 424 17.25 35.07 -28.81
C HIS A 424 16.90 36.00 -29.98
N SER A 425 17.90 36.37 -30.82
CA SER A 425 17.73 37.23 -31.95
C SER A 425 16.77 36.68 -33.02
N ASP A 426 16.84 35.37 -33.29
CA ASP A 426 15.91 34.67 -34.15
C ASP A 426 14.53 34.53 -33.50
N PRO A 427 13.44 35.06 -34.10
CA PRO A 427 12.10 34.94 -33.56
C PRO A 427 11.60 33.50 -33.39
N VAL A 428 12.04 32.58 -34.27
CA VAL A 428 11.63 31.16 -34.20
C VAL A 428 12.27 30.48 -32.99
N GLN A 429 13.57 30.67 -32.81
CA GLN A 429 14.27 30.12 -31.63
C GLN A 429 13.75 30.73 -30.33
N ARG A 430 13.47 32.03 -30.30
CA ARG A 430 12.87 32.74 -29.16
C ARG A 430 11.52 32.14 -28.74
N GLN A 431 10.77 31.51 -29.64
CA GLN A 431 9.46 30.89 -29.40
C GLN A 431 9.56 29.36 -29.19
N THR A 432 10.73 28.78 -29.41
CA THR A 432 10.95 27.34 -29.29
C THR A 432 11.46 27.01 -27.89
N THR A 433 10.78 26.11 -27.21
CA THR A 433 11.17 25.54 -25.92
C THR A 433 11.83 24.19 -26.17
N THR A 434 13.02 23.97 -25.67
CA THR A 434 13.63 22.64 -25.62
C THR A 434 13.02 21.88 -24.47
N PHE A 435 12.37 20.77 -24.77
CA PHE A 435 11.92 19.78 -23.80
C PHE A 435 12.99 18.70 -23.68
N ARG A 436 13.53 18.51 -22.49
CA ARG A 436 14.62 17.57 -22.21
C ARG A 436 14.22 16.53 -21.18
N VAL A 437 14.54 15.26 -21.44
CA VAL A 437 14.44 14.19 -20.46
C VAL A 437 15.72 14.19 -19.60
N LEU A 438 15.58 14.55 -18.34
CA LEU A 438 16.70 14.58 -17.38
C LEU A 438 16.93 13.25 -16.73
N LYS A 439 15.84 12.51 -16.45
CA LYS A 439 15.86 11.21 -15.81
C LYS A 439 14.82 10.28 -16.43
N ASP A 440 15.23 9.05 -16.67
CA ASP A 440 14.40 7.92 -17.08
C ASP A 440 14.73 6.72 -16.19
N ARG A 441 13.84 6.38 -15.25
CA ARG A 441 14.01 5.23 -14.35
C ARG A 441 13.53 3.92 -14.96
N PHE A 442 12.69 3.98 -15.99
CA PHE A 442 12.07 2.79 -16.58
C PHE A 442 13.02 2.04 -17.52
N ALA A 443 13.55 2.73 -18.53
CA ALA A 443 14.42 2.14 -19.53
C ALA A 443 15.86 2.69 -19.48
N GLY A 444 16.05 3.89 -18.92
CA GLY A 444 17.32 4.62 -18.90
C GLY A 444 17.72 5.23 -20.22
N SER A 445 17.14 4.77 -21.32
CA SER A 445 17.54 5.14 -22.69
C SER A 445 17.13 6.55 -23.12
N ALA A 446 16.07 7.11 -22.52
CA ALA A 446 15.60 8.44 -22.85
C ALA A 446 16.38 9.56 -22.15
N THR A 447 17.23 9.25 -21.17
CA THR A 447 17.99 10.27 -20.42
C THR A 447 18.92 11.04 -21.35
N GLY A 448 18.76 12.38 -21.38
CA GLY A 448 19.53 13.27 -22.26
C GLY A 448 18.83 13.59 -23.56
N GLU A 449 17.85 12.79 -23.98
CA GLU A 449 17.06 13.04 -25.19
C GLU A 449 16.28 14.36 -25.09
N ARG A 450 16.08 14.99 -26.24
CA ARG A 450 15.44 16.32 -26.32
C ARG A 450 14.66 16.48 -27.61
N PHE A 451 13.62 17.32 -27.56
CA PHE A 451 12.86 17.76 -28.74
C PHE A 451 12.36 19.21 -28.55
N GLY A 452 11.96 19.85 -29.63
CA GLY A 452 11.46 21.23 -29.62
C GLY A 452 9.95 21.29 -29.43
N LEU A 453 9.48 22.29 -28.68
CA LEU A 453 8.08 22.67 -28.57
C LEU A 453 7.94 24.14 -28.97
N ARG A 454 7.22 24.41 -30.04
CA ARG A 454 6.93 25.77 -30.49
C ARG A 454 5.52 26.18 -30.09
N TYR A 455 5.40 27.34 -29.47
CA TYR A 455 4.11 27.90 -29.10
C TYR A 455 3.45 28.54 -30.29
N ASP A 456 2.28 28.06 -30.67
CA ASP A 456 1.41 28.66 -31.68
C ASP A 456 0.57 29.75 -31.01
N ARG A 457 0.75 30.99 -31.45
CA ARG A 457 0.12 32.17 -30.86
C ARG A 457 -1.37 32.31 -31.20
N ASP A 458 -1.82 31.67 -32.26
CA ASP A 458 -3.21 31.75 -32.70
C ASP A 458 -4.09 30.75 -31.96
N THR A 459 -3.54 29.57 -31.69
CA THR A 459 -4.25 28.45 -31.05
C THR A 459 -3.90 28.22 -29.59
N GLY A 460 -2.77 28.78 -29.12
CA GLY A 460 -2.23 28.54 -27.83
C GLY A 460 -1.62 27.13 -27.63
N TYR A 461 -1.47 26.35 -28.69
CA TYR A 461 -0.91 25.01 -28.65
C TYR A 461 0.62 25.00 -28.65
N LEU A 462 1.17 23.99 -28.01
CA LEU A 462 2.57 23.62 -28.15
C LEU A 462 2.68 22.53 -29.23
N VAL A 463 3.41 22.80 -30.29
CA VAL A 463 3.58 21.87 -31.41
C VAL A 463 5.02 21.36 -31.41
N GLU A 464 5.18 20.07 -31.56
CA GLU A 464 6.51 19.44 -31.67
C GLU A 464 7.22 19.98 -32.92
N CYS A 465 8.50 20.31 -32.77
CA CYS A 465 9.36 20.76 -33.86
C CYS A 465 10.79 20.25 -33.67
N GLN A 466 11.55 20.31 -34.76
CA GLN A 466 12.98 20.05 -34.71
C GLN A 466 13.69 21.17 -33.94
N LEU A 467 14.66 20.79 -33.13
CA LEU A 467 15.60 21.73 -32.55
C LEU A 467 16.65 22.09 -33.63
N TYR A 468 17.01 23.37 -33.67
CA TYR A 468 18.21 23.74 -34.39
C TYR A 468 19.42 23.14 -33.66
N GLU A 469 20.34 22.57 -34.42
CA GLU A 469 21.62 22.11 -33.86
C GLU A 469 22.34 23.33 -33.29
N ASP A 470 22.74 23.26 -32.04
CA ASP A 470 23.63 24.26 -31.45
C ASP A 470 24.91 24.24 -32.32
N GLU A 471 25.35 25.36 -32.84
CA GLU A 471 26.67 25.46 -33.48
C GLU A 471 27.68 24.95 -32.41
N PRO A 472 28.61 24.07 -32.82
CA PRO A 472 29.63 23.59 -31.85
C PRO A 472 30.41 24.79 -31.34
N LEU A 473 30.49 24.93 -30.01
CA LEU A 473 31.31 25.90 -29.29
C LEU A 473 32.79 25.76 -29.65
#